data_a7a55131a21ddec3ce465d1a991cfe7d
#
_entry.id   a7a55131a21ddec3ce465d1a991cfe7d
#
_cell.length_a   1.000
_cell.length_b   1.000
_cell.length_c   1.000
_cell.angle_alpha   90.00
_cell.angle_beta   90.00
_cell.angle_gamma   90.00
#
_symmetry.space_group_name_H-M   'P 1'
#
loop_
_entity.id
_entity.type
_entity.pdbx_description
1 polymer ?
#
loop_
_entity_poly.entity_id
_entity_poly.type
_entity_poly.pdbx_seq_one_letter_code
_entity_poly.pdbx_strand_id
1 'polypeptide(L)'
;MRRGWKILIGVAVVLIVLLGLNALSVDRETEAAGVTEAGGRILDLSGGDVEVVERGPKTGEPIVLIHCFTCAINYWDGMIPRLARRHRVIAVDLLGHGGSEKPSSGYSVPDQANVVAEALGELGVRDAEVVGHSLGGPVAIALAEQSPQLVDRLVAIDSIPDTSYGDVGFVGELPFKPVVGQALWRIKPDFSIRDGLGVAFAPGFPVPDAFVEDVKRMTYSAYTGSHDAFDDYTGEKPLPERAAAIGKPLLAIMGAEEQIASDPRESLAAYREGDPEAQTRLIAGAGHSPNVEKPAETAALVLAFAAPPAKPKKTAARHELQDQVQKPEAVRGGA
;
A
#
# COMPACT_ATOMS: atom_id res chain seq x y z
N MET A 1 55.38 1.79 -22.67
CA MET A 1 54.15 2.52 -22.31
C MET A 1 53.02 2.40 -23.35
N ARG A 2 53.22 2.62 -24.66
CA ARG A 2 52.11 2.61 -25.66
C ARG A 2 51.35 1.29 -25.84
N ARG A 3 52.01 0.12 -25.69
CA ARG A 3 51.38 -1.21 -25.90
C ARG A 3 50.46 -1.58 -24.73
N GLY A 4 50.89 -1.30 -23.50
CA GLY A 4 50.04 -1.53 -22.30
C GLY A 4 48.78 -0.67 -22.30
N TRP A 5 48.89 0.59 -22.71
CA TRP A 5 47.73 1.50 -22.82
C TRP A 5 46.69 1.01 -23.83
N LYS A 6 47.10 0.45 -24.98
CA LYS A 6 46.17 -0.14 -25.96
C LYS A 6 45.43 -1.36 -25.42
N ILE A 7 46.12 -2.19 -24.62
CA ILE A 7 45.49 -3.35 -23.95
C ILE A 7 44.46 -2.86 -22.92
N LEU A 8 44.81 -1.88 -22.11
CA LEU A 8 43.87 -1.28 -21.11
C LEU A 8 42.65 -0.70 -21.79
N ILE A 9 42.80 0.05 -22.87
CA ILE A 9 41.67 0.57 -23.66
C ILE A 9 40.82 -0.57 -24.22
N GLY A 10 41.44 -1.62 -24.80
CA GLY A 10 40.71 -2.76 -25.30
C GLY A 10 39.88 -3.47 -24.22
N VAL A 11 40.47 -3.70 -23.05
CA VAL A 11 39.76 -4.26 -21.89
C VAL A 11 38.61 -3.38 -21.46
N ALA A 12 38.84 -2.07 -21.36
CA ALA A 12 37.77 -1.12 -20.97
C ALA A 12 36.59 -1.12 -21.95
N VAL A 13 36.87 -1.12 -23.25
CA VAL A 13 35.85 -1.21 -24.30
C VAL A 13 35.04 -2.50 -24.16
N VAL A 14 35.71 -3.65 -23.98
CA VAL A 14 35.04 -4.94 -23.80
C VAL A 14 34.14 -4.90 -22.55
N LEU A 15 34.62 -4.37 -21.43
CA LEU A 15 33.84 -4.23 -20.22
C LEU A 15 32.59 -3.34 -20.41
N ILE A 16 32.74 -2.19 -21.09
CA ILE A 16 31.61 -1.29 -21.40
C ILE A 16 30.58 -2.03 -22.28
N VAL A 17 31.03 -2.76 -23.30
CA VAL A 17 30.11 -3.54 -24.16
C VAL A 17 29.39 -4.61 -23.35
N LEU A 18 30.10 -5.35 -22.49
CA LEU A 18 29.49 -6.39 -21.65
C LEU A 18 28.48 -5.80 -20.66
N LEU A 19 28.79 -4.66 -20.04
CA LEU A 19 27.86 -3.96 -19.15
C LEU A 19 26.61 -3.46 -19.91
N GLY A 20 26.78 -2.92 -21.11
CA GLY A 20 25.67 -2.52 -21.97
C GLY A 20 24.78 -3.69 -22.38
N LEU A 21 25.37 -4.81 -22.76
CA LEU A 21 24.64 -6.05 -23.10
C LEU A 21 23.91 -6.61 -21.87
N ASN A 22 24.55 -6.57 -20.70
CA ASN A 22 23.91 -6.95 -19.45
C ASN A 22 22.69 -6.07 -19.15
N ALA A 23 22.83 -4.74 -19.24
CA ALA A 23 21.72 -3.82 -19.01
C ALA A 23 20.54 -4.14 -19.93
N LEU A 24 20.77 -4.25 -21.25
CA LEU A 24 19.75 -4.62 -22.22
C LEU A 24 19.09 -5.98 -21.96
N SER A 25 19.85 -6.95 -21.42
CA SER A 25 19.31 -8.25 -21.05
C SER A 25 18.40 -8.16 -19.82
N VAL A 26 18.83 -7.42 -18.80
CA VAL A 26 18.09 -7.26 -17.54
C VAL A 26 16.79 -6.49 -17.75
N ASP A 27 16.82 -5.42 -18.56
CA ASP A 27 15.64 -4.58 -18.86
C ASP A 27 14.55 -5.32 -19.67
N ARG A 28 14.90 -6.46 -20.27
CA ARG A 28 13.97 -7.27 -21.07
C ARG A 28 13.45 -8.51 -20.35
N GLU A 29 13.86 -8.72 -19.12
CA GLU A 29 13.38 -9.85 -18.33
C GLU A 29 11.90 -9.68 -18.02
N THR A 30 11.13 -10.73 -18.30
CA THR A 30 9.72 -10.86 -17.97
C THR A 30 9.47 -12.20 -17.31
N GLU A 31 8.43 -12.31 -16.51
CA GLU A 31 8.04 -13.56 -15.86
C GLU A 31 6.51 -13.70 -15.89
N ALA A 32 6.04 -14.88 -16.28
CA ALA A 32 4.61 -15.19 -16.24
C ALA A 32 4.13 -15.37 -14.81
N ALA A 33 2.84 -15.10 -14.58
CA ALA A 33 2.22 -15.30 -13.28
C ALA A 33 2.26 -16.75 -12.82
N GLY A 34 2.37 -16.95 -11.51
CA GLY A 34 2.36 -18.27 -10.88
C GLY A 34 1.98 -18.17 -9.41
N VAL A 35 1.18 -19.12 -8.90
CA VAL A 35 0.73 -19.09 -7.51
C VAL A 35 1.91 -19.22 -6.55
N THR A 36 2.07 -18.24 -5.67
CA THR A 36 3.10 -18.22 -4.62
C THR A 36 2.50 -18.36 -3.23
N GLU A 37 1.25 -17.95 -3.04
CA GLU A 37 0.58 -17.93 -1.76
C GLU A 37 -0.35 -19.13 -1.55
N ALA A 38 -0.38 -19.66 -0.34
CA ALA A 38 -1.27 -20.77 0.02
C ALA A 38 -2.75 -20.41 -0.20
N GLY A 39 -3.41 -21.10 -1.15
CA GLY A 39 -4.79 -20.84 -1.56
C GLY A 39 -4.95 -19.54 -2.36
N GLY A 40 -3.86 -19.06 -2.95
CA GLY A 40 -3.88 -18.06 -4.01
C GLY A 40 -4.38 -18.66 -5.33
N ARG A 41 -4.74 -17.79 -6.25
CA ARG A 41 -5.08 -18.12 -7.63
C ARG A 41 -4.73 -17.01 -8.57
N ILE A 42 -4.38 -17.34 -9.78
CA ILE A 42 -4.15 -16.37 -10.84
C ILE A 42 -5.47 -16.00 -11.49
N LEU A 43 -5.69 -14.70 -11.67
CA LEU A 43 -6.73 -14.15 -12.54
C LEU A 43 -6.07 -13.75 -13.86
N ASP A 44 -6.59 -14.29 -14.96
CA ASP A 44 -6.18 -13.95 -16.34
C ASP A 44 -6.92 -12.69 -16.76
N LEU A 45 -6.23 -11.55 -16.76
CA LEU A 45 -6.81 -10.23 -16.97
C LEU A 45 -6.21 -9.55 -18.20
N SER A 46 -6.97 -8.63 -18.82
CA SER A 46 -6.51 -7.92 -20.01
C SER A 46 -5.32 -6.98 -19.72
N GLY A 47 -5.21 -6.48 -18.51
CA GLY A 47 -4.10 -5.63 -18.04
C GLY A 47 -2.87 -6.37 -17.57
N GLY A 48 -2.93 -7.72 -17.46
CA GLY A 48 -1.88 -8.61 -16.97
C GLY A 48 -2.38 -9.52 -15.85
N ASP A 49 -1.81 -10.72 -15.78
CA ASP A 49 -2.22 -11.75 -14.83
C ASP A 49 -1.80 -11.43 -13.40
N VAL A 50 -2.73 -11.54 -12.46
CA VAL A 50 -2.45 -11.24 -11.05
C VAL A 50 -2.78 -12.39 -10.11
N GLU A 51 -1.94 -12.60 -9.09
CA GLU A 51 -2.26 -13.47 -7.98
C GLU A 51 -3.18 -12.76 -7.00
N VAL A 52 -4.24 -13.47 -6.58
CA VAL A 52 -5.15 -13.01 -5.53
C VAL A 52 -5.35 -14.08 -4.48
N VAL A 53 -5.47 -13.67 -3.23
CA VAL A 53 -5.90 -14.50 -2.12
C VAL A 53 -7.23 -13.98 -1.61
N GLU A 54 -8.24 -14.88 -1.54
CA GLU A 54 -9.57 -14.56 -1.00
C GLU A 54 -9.82 -15.34 0.27
N ARG A 55 -10.18 -14.68 1.37
CA ARG A 55 -10.46 -15.27 2.68
C ARG A 55 -11.73 -14.71 3.31
N GLY A 56 -12.31 -15.48 4.21
CA GLY A 56 -13.51 -15.10 4.93
C GLY A 56 -14.82 -15.40 4.21
N PRO A 57 -15.95 -14.94 4.76
CA PRO A 57 -17.28 -15.21 4.19
C PRO A 57 -17.48 -14.40 2.90
N LYS A 58 -17.91 -15.07 1.81
CA LYS A 58 -18.18 -14.41 0.52
C LYS A 58 -19.27 -13.33 0.57
N THR A 59 -20.13 -13.41 1.59
CA THR A 59 -21.23 -12.45 1.82
C THR A 59 -20.83 -11.33 2.79
N GLY A 60 -19.58 -11.33 3.31
CA GLY A 60 -19.05 -10.24 4.14
C GLY A 60 -18.80 -9.01 3.30
N GLU A 61 -18.83 -7.83 3.96
CA GLU A 61 -18.40 -6.59 3.34
C GLU A 61 -16.94 -6.72 2.87
N PRO A 62 -16.60 -6.32 1.63
CA PRO A 62 -15.29 -6.57 1.07
C PRO A 62 -14.24 -5.61 1.65
N ILE A 63 -13.09 -6.17 2.01
CA ILE A 63 -11.85 -5.44 2.32
C ILE A 63 -10.80 -5.89 1.30
N VAL A 64 -10.25 -4.92 0.56
CA VAL A 64 -9.19 -5.14 -0.43
C VAL A 64 -7.87 -4.68 0.15
N LEU A 65 -6.84 -5.52 0.05
CA LEU A 65 -5.50 -5.25 0.60
C LEU A 65 -4.51 -5.12 -0.57
N ILE A 66 -3.83 -3.98 -0.67
CA ILE A 66 -2.85 -3.66 -1.70
C ILE A 66 -1.50 -3.39 -1.01
N HIS A 67 -0.52 -4.23 -1.31
CA HIS A 67 0.79 -4.21 -0.66
C HIS A 67 1.70 -3.06 -1.11
N CYS A 68 2.86 -2.94 -0.45
CA CYS A 68 3.87 -1.91 -0.70
C CYS A 68 4.82 -2.23 -1.86
N PHE A 69 5.73 -1.30 -2.17
CA PHE A 69 6.89 -1.53 -3.02
C PHE A 69 7.74 -2.68 -2.48
N THR A 70 8.21 -3.58 -3.35
CA THR A 70 8.98 -4.79 -3.02
C THR A 70 8.28 -5.81 -2.10
N CYS A 71 7.00 -5.64 -1.86
CA CYS A 71 6.18 -6.51 -1.02
C CYS A 71 5.35 -7.50 -1.84
N ALA A 72 4.63 -8.38 -1.15
CA ALA A 72 3.64 -9.29 -1.71
C ALA A 72 2.50 -9.51 -0.71
N ILE A 73 1.55 -10.37 -1.07
CA ILE A 73 0.37 -10.71 -0.24
C ILE A 73 0.77 -11.14 1.18
N ASN A 74 1.90 -11.83 1.36
CA ASN A 74 2.39 -12.32 2.66
C ASN A 74 2.63 -11.21 3.71
N TYR A 75 2.80 -9.94 3.30
CA TYR A 75 2.85 -8.80 4.22
C TYR A 75 1.53 -8.59 4.99
N TRP A 76 0.45 -9.24 4.54
CA TRP A 76 -0.87 -9.18 5.17
C TRP A 76 -1.18 -10.39 6.06
N ASP A 77 -0.28 -11.38 6.17
CA ASP A 77 -0.52 -12.64 6.90
C ASP A 77 -0.95 -12.42 8.36
N GLY A 78 -0.39 -11.40 9.01
CA GLY A 78 -0.78 -11.03 10.36
C GLY A 78 -2.18 -10.41 10.46
N MET A 79 -2.68 -9.77 9.41
CA MET A 79 -3.98 -9.08 9.39
C MET A 79 -5.11 -9.93 8.84
N ILE A 80 -4.89 -10.67 7.75
CA ILE A 80 -5.92 -11.45 7.04
C ILE A 80 -6.76 -12.31 7.98
N PRO A 81 -6.20 -13.12 8.90
CA PRO A 81 -7.02 -13.96 9.78
C PRO A 81 -7.95 -13.19 10.72
N ARG A 82 -7.62 -11.93 11.01
CA ARG A 82 -8.41 -11.06 11.89
C ARG A 82 -9.56 -10.42 11.12
N LEU A 83 -9.27 -9.90 9.93
CA LEU A 83 -10.25 -9.28 9.04
C LEU A 83 -11.25 -10.29 8.51
N ALA A 84 -10.77 -11.46 8.09
CA ALA A 84 -11.55 -12.54 7.47
C ALA A 84 -12.57 -13.22 8.41
N ARG A 85 -12.60 -12.88 9.69
CA ARG A 85 -13.62 -13.39 10.62
C ARG A 85 -15.03 -12.95 10.24
N ARG A 86 -15.18 -11.77 9.65
CA ARG A 86 -16.48 -11.16 9.32
C ARG A 86 -16.54 -10.55 7.94
N HIS A 87 -15.38 -10.22 7.35
CA HIS A 87 -15.27 -9.55 6.06
C HIS A 87 -14.79 -10.51 4.98
N ARG A 88 -15.17 -10.24 3.74
CA ARG A 88 -14.58 -10.85 2.57
C ARG A 88 -13.29 -10.14 2.25
N VAL A 89 -12.15 -10.75 2.59
CA VAL A 89 -10.82 -10.15 2.40
C VAL A 89 -10.25 -10.61 1.08
N ILE A 90 -9.83 -9.67 0.26
CA ILE A 90 -9.15 -9.89 -1.01
C ILE A 90 -7.79 -9.21 -0.94
N ALA A 91 -6.71 -9.98 -0.99
CA ALA A 91 -5.35 -9.46 -1.12
C ALA A 91 -4.86 -9.72 -2.54
N VAL A 92 -4.20 -8.73 -3.15
CA VAL A 92 -3.76 -8.77 -4.54
C VAL A 92 -2.27 -8.52 -4.59
N ASP A 93 -1.52 -9.35 -5.31
CA ASP A 93 -0.18 -9.01 -5.75
C ASP A 93 -0.26 -8.08 -6.95
N LEU A 94 0.36 -6.90 -6.84
CA LEU A 94 0.49 -5.97 -7.96
C LEU A 94 1.35 -6.56 -9.07
N LEU A 95 1.18 -6.11 -10.32
CA LEU A 95 2.09 -6.49 -11.40
C LEU A 95 3.54 -6.23 -10.99
N GLY A 96 4.41 -7.16 -11.34
CA GLY A 96 5.83 -7.08 -10.98
C GLY A 96 6.18 -7.67 -9.61
N HIS A 97 5.18 -8.06 -8.80
CA HIS A 97 5.36 -8.50 -7.41
C HIS A 97 4.78 -9.90 -7.19
N GLY A 98 5.24 -10.56 -6.13
CA GLY A 98 4.74 -11.85 -5.67
C GLY A 98 4.55 -12.86 -6.80
N GLY A 99 3.35 -13.43 -6.87
CA GLY A 99 2.96 -14.37 -7.90
C GLY A 99 2.36 -13.77 -9.16
N SER A 100 2.19 -12.45 -9.24
CA SER A 100 1.67 -11.77 -10.43
C SER A 100 2.67 -11.73 -11.57
N GLU A 101 2.16 -11.52 -12.78
CA GLU A 101 2.98 -11.35 -13.98
C GLU A 101 3.98 -10.20 -13.83
N LYS A 102 5.16 -10.35 -14.44
CA LYS A 102 6.21 -9.34 -14.43
C LYS A 102 6.50 -8.93 -15.89
N PRO A 103 5.64 -8.09 -16.48
CA PRO A 103 5.86 -7.56 -17.82
C PRO A 103 7.05 -6.59 -17.84
N SER A 104 7.48 -6.16 -19.04
CA SER A 104 8.56 -5.17 -19.17
C SER A 104 8.14 -3.73 -18.88
N SER A 105 6.83 -3.46 -18.67
CA SER A 105 6.24 -2.13 -18.42
C SER A 105 4.82 -2.28 -17.82
N GLY A 106 4.13 -1.17 -17.52
CA GLY A 106 2.78 -1.18 -16.96
C GLY A 106 2.77 -1.05 -15.44
N TYR A 107 3.78 -0.41 -14.88
CA TYR A 107 3.96 -0.26 -13.43
C TYR A 107 3.51 1.09 -12.89
N SER A 108 2.98 2.00 -13.74
CA SER A 108 2.46 3.27 -13.25
C SER A 108 1.31 3.05 -12.25
N VAL A 109 1.13 3.96 -11.31
CA VAL A 109 0.04 3.89 -10.33
C VAL A 109 -1.33 3.75 -11.02
N PRO A 110 -1.65 4.51 -12.09
CA PRO A 110 -2.89 4.33 -12.84
C PRO A 110 -3.03 2.95 -13.50
N ASP A 111 -1.96 2.37 -14.05
CA ASP A 111 -1.99 1.03 -14.65
C ASP A 111 -2.25 -0.04 -13.61
N GLN A 112 -1.53 0.00 -12.48
CA GLN A 112 -1.76 -0.92 -11.35
C GLN A 112 -3.19 -0.82 -10.82
N ALA A 113 -3.74 0.40 -10.70
CA ALA A 113 -5.13 0.60 -10.29
C ALA A 113 -6.14 0.00 -11.29
N ASN A 114 -5.88 0.09 -12.60
CA ASN A 114 -6.71 -0.53 -13.62
C ASN A 114 -6.71 -2.06 -13.50
N VAL A 115 -5.56 -2.69 -13.31
CA VAL A 115 -5.45 -4.13 -13.13
C VAL A 115 -6.17 -4.60 -11.86
N VAL A 116 -6.02 -3.85 -10.74
CA VAL A 116 -6.79 -4.11 -9.52
C VAL A 116 -8.30 -3.97 -9.78
N ALA A 117 -8.73 -2.95 -10.55
CA ALA A 117 -10.14 -2.77 -10.89
C ALA A 117 -10.68 -3.94 -11.71
N GLU A 118 -9.92 -4.47 -12.69
CA GLU A 118 -10.29 -5.67 -13.46
C GLU A 118 -10.42 -6.88 -12.54
N ALA A 119 -9.44 -7.10 -11.64
CA ALA A 119 -9.48 -8.19 -10.66
C ALA A 119 -10.74 -8.12 -9.78
N LEU A 120 -11.07 -6.95 -9.26
CA LEU A 120 -12.26 -6.75 -8.44
C LEU A 120 -13.55 -6.94 -9.25
N GLY A 121 -13.57 -6.55 -10.52
CA GLY A 121 -14.66 -6.79 -11.45
C GLY A 121 -14.91 -8.29 -11.68
N GLU A 122 -13.85 -9.06 -11.95
CA GLU A 122 -13.88 -10.52 -12.09
C GLU A 122 -14.40 -11.21 -10.82
N LEU A 123 -14.02 -10.69 -9.65
CA LEU A 123 -14.46 -11.18 -8.35
C LEU A 123 -15.87 -10.72 -7.95
N GLY A 124 -16.51 -9.86 -8.75
CA GLY A 124 -17.81 -9.28 -8.45
C GLY A 124 -17.80 -8.41 -7.18
N VAL A 125 -16.70 -7.72 -6.90
CA VAL A 125 -16.54 -6.82 -5.75
C VAL A 125 -17.07 -5.43 -6.10
N ARG A 126 -17.77 -4.81 -5.14
CA ARG A 126 -18.22 -3.40 -5.16
C ARG A 126 -18.18 -2.85 -3.75
N ASP A 127 -18.14 -1.53 -3.64
CA ASP A 127 -18.26 -0.81 -2.37
C ASP A 127 -17.28 -1.35 -1.30
N ALA A 128 -16.02 -1.59 -1.69
CA ALA A 128 -14.99 -2.15 -0.81
C ALA A 128 -14.34 -1.08 0.07
N GLU A 129 -13.95 -1.46 1.28
CA GLU A 129 -12.88 -0.79 1.99
C GLU A 129 -11.54 -1.18 1.37
N VAL A 130 -10.82 -0.20 0.80
CA VAL A 130 -9.55 -0.46 0.13
C VAL A 130 -8.40 0.02 1.01
N VAL A 131 -7.56 -0.91 1.42
CA VAL A 131 -6.40 -0.70 2.31
C VAL A 131 -5.14 -0.79 1.49
N GLY A 132 -4.42 0.31 1.34
CA GLY A 132 -3.13 0.36 0.67
C GLY A 132 -1.99 0.63 1.64
N HIS A 133 -0.90 -0.14 1.53
CA HIS A 133 0.32 0.08 2.29
C HIS A 133 1.38 0.71 1.41
N SER A 134 1.96 1.84 1.83
CA SER A 134 3.04 2.54 1.11
C SER A 134 2.63 2.79 -0.36
N LEU A 135 3.31 2.20 -1.36
CA LEU A 135 2.92 2.24 -2.79
C LEU A 135 1.47 1.81 -3.03
N GLY A 136 0.93 0.90 -2.22
CA GLY A 136 -0.47 0.49 -2.31
C GLY A 136 -1.46 1.61 -2.00
N GLY A 137 -1.06 2.65 -1.24
CA GLY A 137 -1.90 3.81 -0.94
C GLY A 137 -2.25 4.64 -2.18
N PRO A 138 -1.27 5.13 -2.96
CA PRO A 138 -1.56 5.78 -4.24
C PRO A 138 -2.34 4.89 -5.21
N VAL A 139 -2.07 3.56 -5.25
CA VAL A 139 -2.86 2.64 -6.08
C VAL A 139 -4.33 2.58 -5.61
N ALA A 140 -4.58 2.55 -4.30
CA ALA A 140 -5.94 2.59 -3.75
C ALA A 140 -6.67 3.91 -4.08
N ILE A 141 -5.97 5.04 -4.03
CA ILE A 141 -6.51 6.35 -4.38
C ILE A 141 -6.81 6.41 -5.88
N ALA A 142 -5.88 5.97 -6.74
CA ALA A 142 -6.10 5.93 -8.19
C ALA A 142 -7.26 4.98 -8.57
N LEU A 143 -7.41 3.85 -7.88
CA LEU A 143 -8.56 2.97 -8.03
C LEU A 143 -9.88 3.70 -7.74
N ALA A 144 -9.93 4.51 -6.69
CA ALA A 144 -11.11 5.29 -6.35
C ALA A 144 -11.36 6.45 -7.32
N GLU A 145 -10.30 7.05 -7.90
CA GLU A 145 -10.42 8.06 -8.97
C GLU A 145 -11.03 7.46 -10.24
N GLN A 146 -10.52 6.30 -10.68
CA GLN A 146 -10.90 5.67 -11.95
C GLN A 146 -12.18 4.84 -11.86
N SER A 147 -12.43 4.22 -10.71
CA SER A 147 -13.52 3.26 -10.50
C SER A 147 -14.22 3.48 -9.16
N PRO A 148 -14.82 4.67 -8.92
CA PRO A 148 -15.37 5.06 -7.62
C PRO A 148 -16.49 4.14 -7.10
N GLN A 149 -17.13 3.37 -7.99
CA GLN A 149 -18.15 2.37 -7.64
C GLN A 149 -17.57 1.10 -7.00
N LEU A 150 -16.25 0.88 -7.07
CA LEU A 150 -15.58 -0.25 -6.42
C LEU A 150 -15.17 0.07 -4.99
N VAL A 151 -15.06 1.36 -4.64
CA VAL A 151 -14.49 1.83 -3.39
C VAL A 151 -15.55 2.53 -2.55
N ASP A 152 -15.76 2.09 -1.32
CA ASP A 152 -16.59 2.78 -0.31
C ASP A 152 -15.74 3.73 0.53
N ARG A 153 -14.57 3.29 0.97
CA ARG A 153 -13.63 4.05 1.81
C ARG A 153 -12.18 3.63 1.58
N LEU A 154 -11.25 4.47 1.99
CA LEU A 154 -9.82 4.32 1.79
C LEU A 154 -9.07 4.24 3.11
N VAL A 155 -8.10 3.34 3.21
CA VAL A 155 -7.12 3.30 4.30
C VAL A 155 -5.72 3.37 3.68
N ALA A 156 -4.95 4.39 4.04
CA ALA A 156 -3.56 4.54 3.66
C ALA A 156 -2.66 4.23 4.86
N ILE A 157 -1.88 3.15 4.78
CA ILE A 157 -0.93 2.74 5.82
C ILE A 157 0.47 3.14 5.33
N ASP A 158 1.16 3.98 6.09
CA ASP A 158 2.52 4.48 5.80
C ASP A 158 2.72 4.90 4.33
N SER A 159 1.71 5.52 3.74
CA SER A 159 1.79 6.19 2.46
C SER A 159 2.07 7.67 2.72
N ILE A 160 3.29 8.13 2.43
CA ILE A 160 3.64 9.55 2.58
C ILE A 160 2.82 10.41 1.61
N PRO A 161 2.52 11.69 1.95
CA PRO A 161 1.69 12.57 1.12
C PRO A 161 2.23 12.77 -0.30
N ASP A 162 3.55 12.96 -0.42
CA ASP A 162 4.33 13.08 -1.65
C ASP A 162 5.81 12.87 -1.33
N THR A 163 6.69 12.93 -2.34
CA THR A 163 8.14 12.68 -2.21
C THR A 163 8.88 13.64 -1.30
N SER A 164 8.34 14.83 -1.00
CA SER A 164 8.98 15.80 -0.11
C SER A 164 8.99 15.35 1.36
N TYR A 165 8.16 14.35 1.70
CA TYR A 165 8.08 13.75 3.04
C TYR A 165 8.99 12.53 3.24
N GLY A 166 9.73 12.09 2.20
CA GLY A 166 10.62 10.93 2.25
C GLY A 166 12.08 11.29 1.96
N ASP A 167 13.02 10.48 2.46
CA ASP A 167 14.44 10.57 2.12
C ASP A 167 15.08 9.17 2.15
N VAL A 168 15.45 8.65 0.98
CA VAL A 168 16.14 7.36 0.86
C VAL A 168 17.68 7.48 0.79
N GLY A 169 18.19 8.70 0.78
CA GLY A 169 19.62 8.98 0.71
C GLY A 169 20.30 8.53 -0.59
N PHE A 170 21.52 9.03 -0.83
CA PHE A 170 22.28 8.79 -2.08
C PHE A 170 22.58 7.29 -2.34
N VAL A 171 22.86 6.51 -1.30
CA VAL A 171 23.18 5.06 -1.46
C VAL A 171 21.95 4.27 -1.88
N GLY A 172 20.78 4.64 -1.37
CA GLY A 172 19.49 4.05 -1.77
C GLY A 172 19.15 4.27 -3.26
N GLU A 173 19.70 5.33 -3.86
CA GLU A 173 19.50 5.67 -5.27
C GLU A 173 20.34 4.85 -6.27
N LEU A 174 21.43 4.20 -5.82
CA LEU A 174 22.34 3.49 -6.72
C LEU A 174 21.69 2.36 -7.53
N PRO A 175 20.77 1.56 -6.96
CA PRO A 175 20.05 0.52 -7.71
C PRO A 175 19.23 1.06 -8.89
N PHE A 176 18.83 2.33 -8.84
CA PHE A 176 18.03 2.98 -9.89
C PHE A 176 18.86 3.69 -10.98
N LYS A 177 20.19 3.74 -10.84
CA LYS A 177 21.05 4.38 -11.85
C LYS A 177 21.31 3.43 -13.03
N PRO A 178 21.09 3.90 -14.29
CA PRO A 178 21.30 3.08 -15.49
C PRO A 178 22.70 2.43 -15.51
N VAL A 179 22.78 1.21 -16.01
CA VAL A 179 23.95 0.34 -16.09
C VAL A 179 24.44 -0.15 -14.72
N VAL A 180 24.55 0.76 -13.74
CA VAL A 180 24.98 0.41 -12.37
C VAL A 180 23.90 -0.43 -11.68
N GLY A 181 22.65 0.01 -11.76
CA GLY A 181 21.50 -0.69 -11.18
C GLY A 181 21.35 -2.10 -11.73
N GLN A 182 21.39 -2.27 -13.07
CA GLN A 182 21.31 -3.59 -13.69
C GLN A 182 22.50 -4.50 -13.29
N ALA A 183 23.69 -3.94 -13.10
CA ALA A 183 24.83 -4.72 -12.65
C ALA A 183 24.66 -5.17 -11.19
N LEU A 184 24.18 -4.28 -10.31
CA LEU A 184 23.88 -4.59 -8.92
C LEU A 184 22.74 -5.61 -8.81
N TRP A 185 21.71 -5.50 -9.66
CA TRP A 185 20.57 -6.43 -9.70
C TRP A 185 20.99 -7.88 -9.95
N ARG A 186 22.00 -8.12 -10.78
CA ARG A 186 22.55 -9.46 -11.02
C ARG A 186 23.20 -10.09 -9.80
N ILE A 187 23.72 -9.28 -8.88
CA ILE A 187 24.50 -9.77 -7.74
C ILE A 187 23.62 -9.84 -6.48
N LYS A 188 22.69 -8.93 -6.32
CA LYS A 188 21.78 -8.68 -5.17
C LYS A 188 21.84 -9.76 -4.06
N PRO A 189 22.88 -9.80 -3.21
CA PRO A 189 23.03 -10.80 -2.20
C PRO A 189 21.99 -10.58 -1.07
N ASP A 190 21.52 -11.66 -0.45
CA ASP A 190 20.46 -11.64 0.56
C ASP A 190 20.71 -10.62 1.70
N PHE A 191 21.96 -10.49 2.14
CA PHE A 191 22.30 -9.52 3.20
C PHE A 191 22.04 -8.07 2.75
N SER A 192 22.30 -7.73 1.48
CA SER A 192 22.06 -6.38 0.95
C SER A 192 20.56 -6.09 0.80
N ILE A 193 19.79 -7.09 0.35
CA ILE A 193 18.33 -6.98 0.29
C ILE A 193 17.77 -6.80 1.69
N ARG A 194 18.22 -7.61 2.65
CA ARG A 194 17.77 -7.55 4.05
C ARG A 194 18.08 -6.21 4.71
N ASP A 195 19.27 -5.67 4.45
CA ASP A 195 19.68 -4.34 4.94
C ASP A 195 18.79 -3.23 4.36
N GLY A 196 18.55 -3.29 3.03
CA GLY A 196 17.62 -2.37 2.37
C GLY A 196 16.17 -2.47 2.86
N LEU A 197 15.68 -3.69 3.12
CA LEU A 197 14.35 -3.88 3.70
C LEU A 197 14.27 -3.44 5.18
N GLY A 198 15.40 -3.38 5.88
CA GLY A 198 15.45 -3.00 7.29
C GLY A 198 14.85 -1.62 7.58
N VAL A 199 14.94 -0.69 6.64
CA VAL A 199 14.35 0.67 6.79
C VAL A 199 12.82 0.67 6.73
N ALA A 200 12.21 -0.39 6.21
CA ALA A 200 10.75 -0.57 6.16
C ALA A 200 10.15 -1.07 7.49
N PHE A 201 10.95 -1.13 8.56
CA PHE A 201 10.53 -1.61 9.90
C PHE A 201 11.09 -0.70 10.98
N ALA A 202 10.55 -0.80 12.19
CA ALA A 202 11.11 -0.16 13.37
C ALA A 202 12.56 -0.65 13.62
N PRO A 203 13.45 0.19 14.15
CA PRO A 203 14.83 -0.19 14.44
C PRO A 203 14.93 -1.48 15.25
N GLY A 204 15.64 -2.49 14.69
CA GLY A 204 15.84 -3.78 15.33
C GLY A 204 14.74 -4.82 15.09
N PHE A 205 13.72 -4.52 14.31
CA PHE A 205 12.75 -5.53 13.88
C PHE A 205 13.40 -6.53 12.92
N PRO A 206 13.23 -7.85 13.12
CA PRO A 206 13.84 -8.85 12.26
C PRO A 206 13.12 -8.93 10.91
N VAL A 207 13.83 -8.68 9.81
CA VAL A 207 13.28 -8.84 8.46
C VAL A 207 13.07 -10.33 8.15
N PRO A 208 11.84 -10.79 7.86
CA PRO A 208 11.57 -12.19 7.51
C PRO A 208 12.29 -12.63 6.21
N ASP A 209 12.73 -13.88 6.15
CA ASP A 209 13.37 -14.44 4.96
C ASP A 209 12.45 -14.42 3.73
N ALA A 210 11.15 -14.65 3.94
CA ALA A 210 10.16 -14.59 2.86
C ALA A 210 10.18 -13.26 2.11
N PHE A 211 10.36 -12.14 2.83
CA PHE A 211 10.38 -10.81 2.21
C PHE A 211 11.65 -10.58 1.36
N VAL A 212 12.77 -11.21 1.74
CA VAL A 212 13.97 -11.23 0.90
C VAL A 212 13.72 -11.98 -0.41
N GLU A 213 13.01 -13.11 -0.34
CA GLU A 213 12.64 -13.89 -1.51
C GLU A 213 11.64 -13.14 -2.42
N ASP A 214 10.74 -12.31 -1.88
CA ASP A 214 9.83 -11.49 -2.67
C ASP A 214 10.59 -10.48 -3.55
N VAL A 215 11.59 -9.79 -2.99
CA VAL A 215 12.49 -8.91 -3.77
C VAL A 215 13.26 -9.68 -4.84
N LYS A 216 13.73 -10.89 -4.54
CA LYS A 216 14.50 -11.73 -5.49
C LYS A 216 13.65 -12.17 -6.67
N ARG A 217 12.35 -12.34 -6.49
CA ARG A 217 11.38 -12.70 -7.54
C ARG A 217 11.07 -11.57 -8.51
N MET A 218 11.30 -10.31 -8.12
CA MET A 218 11.05 -9.19 -9.03
C MET A 218 12.02 -9.20 -10.23
N THR A 219 11.54 -8.72 -11.36
CA THR A 219 12.41 -8.28 -12.46
C THR A 219 12.96 -6.88 -12.18
N TYR A 220 14.04 -6.49 -12.85
CA TYR A 220 14.60 -5.14 -12.70
C TYR A 220 13.62 -4.06 -13.18
N SER A 221 12.92 -4.34 -14.30
CA SER A 221 11.89 -3.43 -14.83
C SER A 221 10.74 -3.24 -13.85
N ALA A 222 10.32 -4.32 -13.15
CA ALA A 222 9.30 -4.22 -12.11
C ALA A 222 9.79 -3.39 -10.91
N TYR A 223 11.03 -3.60 -10.48
CA TYR A 223 11.63 -2.87 -9.37
C TYR A 223 11.75 -1.38 -9.66
N THR A 224 12.33 -0.99 -10.79
CA THR A 224 12.51 0.43 -11.14
C THR A 224 11.19 1.10 -11.51
N GLY A 225 10.33 0.45 -12.30
CA GLY A 225 9.06 1.00 -12.71
C GLY A 225 8.09 1.22 -11.54
N SER A 226 8.10 0.33 -10.53
CA SER A 226 7.27 0.51 -9.34
C SER A 226 7.81 1.60 -8.39
N HIS A 227 9.14 1.81 -8.36
CA HIS A 227 9.75 2.90 -7.62
C HIS A 227 9.36 4.25 -8.24
N ASP A 228 9.58 4.42 -9.54
CA ASP A 228 9.30 5.68 -10.25
C ASP A 228 7.80 6.03 -10.24
N ALA A 229 6.92 5.00 -10.21
CA ALA A 229 5.47 5.17 -10.22
C ALA A 229 4.93 6.02 -9.06
N PHE A 230 5.52 5.90 -7.86
CA PHE A 230 5.12 6.71 -6.72
C PHE A 230 5.45 8.18 -6.94
N ASP A 231 6.69 8.46 -7.37
CA ASP A 231 7.18 9.83 -7.59
C ASP A 231 6.40 10.53 -8.69
N ASP A 232 6.17 9.84 -9.81
CA ASP A 232 5.40 10.38 -10.94
C ASP A 232 3.96 10.75 -10.52
N TYR A 233 3.27 9.85 -9.80
CA TYR A 233 1.88 10.06 -9.43
C TYR A 233 1.71 11.13 -8.35
N THR A 234 2.54 11.14 -7.32
CA THR A 234 2.45 12.10 -6.20
C THR A 234 3.05 13.45 -6.57
N GLY A 235 4.02 13.49 -7.50
CA GLY A 235 4.60 14.72 -8.04
C GLY A 235 3.60 15.56 -8.85
N GLU A 236 2.59 14.94 -9.45
CA GLU A 236 1.51 15.67 -10.12
C GLU A 236 0.55 16.33 -9.11
N LYS A 237 0.21 15.60 -8.05
CA LYS A 237 -0.70 16.06 -7.00
C LYS A 237 -0.55 15.21 -5.75
N PRO A 238 -0.39 15.81 -4.54
CA PRO A 238 -0.29 15.08 -3.28
C PRO A 238 -1.48 14.17 -2.99
N LEU A 239 -1.24 13.04 -2.32
CA LEU A 239 -2.27 12.05 -2.00
C LEU A 239 -3.45 12.61 -1.21
N PRO A 240 -3.25 13.45 -0.16
CA PRO A 240 -4.37 14.03 0.59
C PRO A 240 -5.32 14.86 -0.28
N GLU A 241 -4.78 15.66 -1.21
CA GLU A 241 -5.58 16.47 -2.11
C GLU A 241 -6.34 15.63 -3.16
N ARG A 242 -5.75 14.50 -3.60
CA ARG A 242 -6.44 13.54 -4.47
C ARG A 242 -7.60 12.90 -3.72
N ALA A 243 -7.37 12.43 -2.49
CA ALA A 243 -8.40 11.81 -1.66
C ALA A 243 -9.56 12.75 -1.36
N ALA A 244 -9.27 14.01 -1.00
CA ALA A 244 -10.30 15.04 -0.80
C ALA A 244 -11.16 15.27 -2.06
N ALA A 245 -10.54 15.27 -3.24
CA ALA A 245 -11.26 15.45 -4.51
C ALA A 245 -12.19 14.27 -4.84
N ILE A 246 -11.85 13.05 -4.39
CA ILE A 246 -12.71 11.86 -4.53
C ILE A 246 -13.91 11.92 -3.60
N GLY A 247 -13.75 12.51 -2.42
CA GLY A 247 -14.81 12.66 -1.41
C GLY A 247 -15.22 11.34 -0.73
N LYS A 248 -14.33 10.34 -0.70
CA LYS A 248 -14.53 9.09 0.05
C LYS A 248 -13.90 9.22 1.44
N PRO A 249 -14.48 8.58 2.48
CA PRO A 249 -13.86 8.55 3.79
C PRO A 249 -12.42 8.01 3.72
N LEU A 250 -11.47 8.70 4.38
CA LEU A 250 -10.05 8.33 4.42
C LEU A 250 -9.57 8.13 5.85
N LEU A 251 -8.83 7.06 6.09
CA LEU A 251 -8.03 6.82 7.29
C LEU A 251 -6.55 6.73 6.90
N ALA A 252 -5.72 7.65 7.38
CA ALA A 252 -4.27 7.57 7.26
C ALA A 252 -3.64 7.03 8.56
N ILE A 253 -2.81 6.00 8.45
CA ILE A 253 -2.11 5.35 9.56
C ILE A 253 -0.60 5.46 9.31
N MET A 254 0.18 5.86 10.31
CA MET A 254 1.64 5.87 10.24
C MET A 254 2.24 5.16 11.46
N GLY A 255 3.38 4.50 11.28
CA GLY A 255 4.20 4.03 12.39
C GLY A 255 4.96 5.18 13.05
N ALA A 256 5.15 5.14 14.37
CA ALA A 256 5.86 6.18 15.10
C ALA A 256 7.39 6.08 14.98
N GLU A 257 7.90 4.89 14.64
CA GLU A 257 9.32 4.57 14.45
C GLU A 257 9.69 4.49 12.95
N GLU A 258 8.91 5.19 12.12
CA GLU A 258 9.09 5.30 10.67
C GLU A 258 10.51 5.77 10.30
N GLN A 259 11.11 5.16 9.28
CA GLN A 259 12.48 5.47 8.84
C GLN A 259 12.55 5.97 7.39
N ILE A 260 11.46 5.85 6.62
CA ILE A 260 11.37 6.31 5.23
C ILE A 260 10.79 7.72 5.19
N ALA A 261 9.70 7.98 5.94
CA ALA A 261 9.19 9.33 6.11
C ALA A 261 10.09 10.15 7.06
N SER A 262 10.34 11.39 6.72
CA SER A 262 11.15 12.32 7.52
C SER A 262 10.56 12.57 8.91
N ASP A 263 9.24 12.75 8.98
CA ASP A 263 8.44 12.78 10.23
C ASP A 263 7.02 12.26 9.97
N PRO A 264 6.64 11.13 10.58
CA PRO A 264 5.29 10.57 10.41
C PRO A 264 4.17 11.48 10.95
N ARG A 265 4.48 12.37 11.92
CA ARG A 265 3.49 13.31 12.45
C ARG A 265 3.21 14.45 11.48
N GLU A 266 4.25 14.93 10.78
CA GLU A 266 4.10 15.92 9.70
C GLU A 266 3.33 15.33 8.53
N SER A 267 3.61 14.08 8.13
CA SER A 267 2.83 13.37 7.12
C SER A 267 1.35 13.25 7.50
N LEU A 268 1.03 12.88 8.75
CA LEU A 268 -0.36 12.84 9.23
C LEU A 268 -1.01 14.24 9.34
N ALA A 269 -0.22 15.28 9.60
CA ALA A 269 -0.71 16.66 9.60
C ALA A 269 -1.08 17.10 8.17
N ALA A 270 -0.25 16.77 7.18
CA ALA A 270 -0.53 17.04 5.77
C ALA A 270 -1.80 16.33 5.27
N TYR A 271 -2.06 15.10 5.72
CA TYR A 271 -3.33 14.42 5.43
C TYR A 271 -4.55 15.19 5.96
N ARG A 272 -4.48 15.75 7.18
CA ARG A 272 -5.57 16.56 7.75
C ARG A 272 -5.70 17.94 7.12
N GLU A 273 -4.60 18.48 6.60
CA GLU A 273 -4.59 19.77 5.90
C GLU A 273 -5.19 19.65 4.50
N GLY A 274 -4.77 18.63 3.74
CA GLY A 274 -5.25 18.39 2.37
C GLY A 274 -6.66 17.79 2.31
N ASP A 275 -7.05 16.99 3.32
CA ASP A 275 -8.39 16.43 3.49
C ASP A 275 -8.86 16.60 4.94
N PRO A 276 -9.62 17.68 5.27
CA PRO A 276 -10.10 17.94 6.63
C PRO A 276 -11.02 16.87 7.23
N GLU A 277 -11.61 16.01 6.40
CA GLU A 277 -12.46 14.88 6.83
C GLU A 277 -11.63 13.61 7.12
N ALA A 278 -10.35 13.59 6.75
CA ALA A 278 -9.49 12.44 6.95
C ALA A 278 -9.26 12.15 8.44
N GLN A 279 -9.40 10.89 8.81
CA GLN A 279 -8.98 10.40 10.11
C GLN A 279 -7.49 10.03 10.06
N THR A 280 -6.76 10.29 11.14
CA THR A 280 -5.33 9.95 11.22
C THR A 280 -5.01 9.18 12.49
N ARG A 281 -4.09 8.22 12.40
CA ARG A 281 -3.62 7.41 13.54
C ARG A 281 -2.11 7.23 13.48
N LEU A 282 -1.46 7.27 14.64
CA LEU A 282 -0.04 6.98 14.81
C LEU A 282 0.08 5.73 15.69
N ILE A 283 0.81 4.71 15.22
CA ILE A 283 1.01 3.45 15.94
C ILE A 283 2.40 3.46 16.60
N ALA A 284 2.43 3.44 17.93
CA ALA A 284 3.66 3.42 18.69
C ALA A 284 4.42 2.09 18.55
N GLY A 285 5.75 2.16 18.38
CA GLY A 285 6.62 0.98 18.27
C GLY A 285 6.40 0.20 16.98
N ALA A 286 5.94 0.85 15.92
CA ALA A 286 5.94 0.35 14.56
C ALA A 286 6.71 1.32 13.66
N GLY A 287 7.46 0.79 12.70
CA GLY A 287 8.08 1.53 11.60
C GLY A 287 7.14 1.63 10.41
N HIS A 288 7.71 1.58 9.21
CA HIS A 288 6.97 1.70 7.93
C HIS A 288 6.00 0.54 7.65
N SER A 289 6.03 -0.54 8.42
CA SER A 289 5.19 -1.72 8.19
C SER A 289 4.31 -2.10 9.40
N PRO A 290 3.40 -1.21 9.88
CA PRO A 290 2.53 -1.52 11.04
C PRO A 290 1.64 -2.73 10.80
N ASN A 291 1.27 -3.03 9.55
CA ASN A 291 0.54 -4.24 9.16
C ASN A 291 1.30 -5.53 9.47
N VAL A 292 2.64 -5.48 9.47
CA VAL A 292 3.53 -6.60 9.83
C VAL A 292 3.92 -6.55 11.30
N GLU A 293 4.31 -5.38 11.80
CA GLU A 293 4.88 -5.19 13.13
C GLU A 293 3.84 -5.18 14.25
N LYS A 294 2.67 -4.62 13.97
CA LYS A 294 1.53 -4.47 14.91
C LYS A 294 0.21 -4.93 14.27
N PRO A 295 0.15 -6.16 13.70
CA PRO A 295 -1.00 -6.57 12.88
C PRO A 295 -2.33 -6.59 13.62
N ALA A 296 -2.32 -6.80 14.93
CA ALA A 296 -3.53 -6.81 15.73
C ALA A 296 -4.11 -5.40 15.91
N GLU A 297 -3.25 -4.41 16.17
CA GLU A 297 -3.64 -3.02 16.35
C GLU A 297 -4.06 -2.41 15.01
N THR A 298 -3.27 -2.63 13.96
CA THR A 298 -3.57 -2.15 12.61
C THR A 298 -4.90 -2.71 12.10
N ALA A 299 -5.12 -4.03 12.24
CA ALA A 299 -6.39 -4.64 11.86
C ALA A 299 -7.58 -4.11 12.68
N ALA A 300 -7.37 -3.79 13.97
CA ALA A 300 -8.44 -3.20 14.79
C ALA A 300 -8.83 -1.79 14.32
N LEU A 301 -7.87 -0.99 13.86
CA LEU A 301 -8.13 0.34 13.29
C LEU A 301 -8.91 0.25 11.98
N VAL A 302 -8.50 -0.65 11.08
CA VAL A 302 -9.20 -0.95 9.82
C VAL A 302 -10.64 -1.39 10.10
N LEU A 303 -10.85 -2.38 10.98
CA LEU A 303 -12.18 -2.86 11.35
C LEU A 303 -13.05 -1.79 12.03
N ALA A 304 -12.47 -0.90 12.81
CA ALA A 304 -13.20 0.20 13.45
C ALA A 304 -13.64 1.26 12.42
N PHE A 305 -12.85 1.45 11.38
CA PHE A 305 -13.16 2.36 10.28
C PHE A 305 -14.18 1.76 9.31
N ALA A 306 -14.16 0.44 9.08
CA ALA A 306 -15.16 -0.31 8.31
C ALA A 306 -16.56 -0.24 8.96
N ALA A 307 -16.62 -0.16 10.29
CA ALA A 307 -17.89 -0.17 10.99
C ALA A 307 -18.73 1.07 10.63
N PRO A 308 -20.06 0.91 10.34
CA PRO A 308 -20.91 2.05 10.12
C PRO A 308 -20.88 2.97 11.34
N PRO A 309 -20.96 4.32 11.17
CA PRO A 309 -20.92 5.25 12.28
C PRO A 309 -21.97 4.87 13.34
N ALA A 310 -21.55 4.77 14.61
CA ALA A 310 -22.44 4.38 15.69
C ALA A 310 -23.66 5.31 15.67
N LYS A 311 -24.87 4.73 15.50
CA LYS A 311 -26.12 5.51 15.58
C LYS A 311 -26.06 6.32 16.88
N PRO A 312 -26.32 7.63 16.84
CA PRO A 312 -26.31 8.45 18.04
C PRO A 312 -27.23 7.80 19.06
N LYS A 313 -26.70 7.47 20.23
CA LYS A 313 -27.54 7.00 21.34
C LYS A 313 -28.61 8.04 21.51
N LYS A 314 -29.89 7.72 21.22
CA LYS A 314 -31.02 8.54 21.58
C LYS A 314 -30.93 8.75 23.09
N THR A 315 -30.51 9.93 23.50
CA THR A 315 -30.48 10.32 24.89
C THR A 315 -31.92 10.26 25.36
N ALA A 316 -32.26 9.27 26.18
CA ALA A 316 -33.55 9.14 26.85
C ALA A 316 -33.65 10.24 27.96
N ALA A 317 -33.71 11.49 27.53
CA ALA A 317 -33.81 12.64 28.41
C ALA A 317 -34.69 13.70 27.72
N ARG A 318 -35.98 13.38 27.55
CA ARG A 318 -37.03 14.39 27.24
C ARG A 318 -38.45 13.93 27.51
N HIS A 319 -38.66 12.97 28.39
CA HIS A 319 -40.05 12.57 28.75
C HIS A 319 -40.41 12.77 30.22
N GLU A 320 -39.54 13.31 31.08
CA GLU A 320 -39.89 13.54 32.50
C GLU A 320 -40.23 15.01 32.87
N LEU A 321 -40.21 15.94 31.93
CA LEU A 321 -40.48 17.36 32.22
C LEU A 321 -41.81 17.88 31.68
N GLN A 322 -42.64 17.04 31.04
CA GLN A 322 -43.95 17.45 30.54
C GLN A 322 -45.14 16.99 31.41
N ASP A 323 -44.97 16.12 32.41
CA ASP A 323 -46.04 15.62 33.26
C ASP A 323 -46.22 16.41 34.60
N GLN A 324 -45.43 17.48 34.81
CA GLN A 324 -45.55 18.27 36.05
C GLN A 324 -46.28 19.62 35.90
N VAL A 325 -46.84 19.94 34.75
CA VAL A 325 -47.47 21.26 34.50
C VAL A 325 -48.99 21.21 34.24
N GLN A 326 -49.70 20.15 34.60
CA GLN A 326 -51.19 20.20 34.54
C GLN A 326 -51.85 19.53 35.76
N LYS A 327 -51.93 20.25 36.88
CA LYS A 327 -52.97 20.05 37.83
C LYS A 327 -53.65 21.43 38.11
N PRO A 328 -54.87 21.62 37.69
CA PRO A 328 -55.63 22.84 38.09
C PRO A 328 -56.08 22.70 39.55
N GLU A 329 -55.82 23.75 40.36
CA GLU A 329 -56.38 23.93 41.70
C GLU A 329 -57.89 24.04 41.63
N ALA A 330 -58.58 23.17 42.38
CA ALA A 330 -60.00 23.26 42.59
C ALA A 330 -60.26 24.34 43.66
N VAL A 331 -60.83 25.46 43.25
CA VAL A 331 -61.40 26.51 44.14
C VAL A 331 -62.62 25.95 44.85
N ARG A 332 -62.53 25.80 46.16
CA ARG A 332 -63.71 25.64 47.06
C ARG A 332 -64.27 27.00 47.35
N GLY A 333 -65.40 27.33 46.74
CA GLY A 333 -66.29 28.38 47.22
C GLY A 333 -67.19 27.83 48.32
N GLY A 334 -67.15 28.47 49.48
CA GLY A 334 -68.14 28.28 50.56
C GLY A 334 -68.94 29.53 50.72
N ALA A 335 -70.20 29.34 50.87
CA ALA A 335 -71.13 30.31 51.56
C ALA A 335 -71.82 29.60 52.67
#